data_2e56820af427c1ae504a146123a2b1d7
#
_entry.id   2e56820af427c1ae504a146123a2b1d7
#
_cell.length_a   1.000
_cell.length_b   1.000
_cell.length_c   1.000
_cell.angle_alpha   90.00
_cell.angle_beta   90.00
_cell.angle_gamma   90.00
#
_symmetry.space_group_name_H-M   'P 1'
#
loop_
_entity.id
_entity.type
_entity.pdbx_description
1 polymer ?
#
loop_
_entity_poly.entity_id
_entity_poly.type
_entity_poly.pdbx_seq_one_letter_code
_entity_poly.pdbx_strand_id
1 'polypeptide(L)'
;MENNRNILIRKDRELDILTNYLINNNTPNSLILIGDRGIGLRDIAMSMATYLVNKNMSHDFESIKNLLLNNNHSNSPFLLLIEKIWLEDKKRFKNKIYREDLTYINDFFSTKDEHDQKRVCVIDSIDDLSNDGANSLLKIIEEPNQNSHFIIINYNQKSLIPTIRSRSQIVRFKSANKDYFFSSISKD
;
A
#
# COMPACT_ATOMS: atom_id res chain seq x y z
N MET A 1 -22.09 1.62 -19.06
CA MET A 1 -20.69 2.12 -19.19
C MET A 1 -19.86 1.37 -18.16
N GLU A 2 -19.60 0.08 -18.40
CA GLU A 2 -18.82 -0.79 -17.51
C GLU A 2 -17.33 -0.69 -17.86
N ASN A 3 -16.66 -0.06 -16.99
CA ASN A 3 -15.31 -0.22 -16.48
C ASN A 3 -14.23 -0.84 -17.38
N ASN A 4 -13.61 -0.02 -18.19
CA ASN A 4 -12.30 -0.24 -18.82
C ASN A 4 -11.11 -0.24 -17.82
N ARG A 5 -11.36 -0.26 -16.49
CA ARG A 5 -10.30 -0.31 -15.46
C ARG A 5 -9.71 -1.71 -15.23
N ASN A 6 -10.42 -2.76 -15.64
CA ASN A 6 -10.01 -4.15 -15.42
C ASN A 6 -8.92 -4.67 -16.37
N ILE A 7 -8.46 -3.87 -17.33
CA ILE A 7 -7.51 -4.32 -18.36
C ILE A 7 -6.04 -4.23 -17.88
N LEU A 8 -5.75 -3.46 -16.86
CA LEU A 8 -4.36 -3.16 -16.45
C LEU A 8 -3.74 -4.14 -15.45
N ILE A 9 -4.52 -4.97 -14.79
CA ILE A 9 -4.01 -5.84 -13.72
C ILE A 9 -4.31 -7.31 -14.02
N ARG A 10 -3.69 -7.87 -15.07
CA ARG A 10 -3.52 -9.33 -15.17
C ARG A 10 -2.25 -9.74 -14.43
N LYS A 11 -2.35 -9.80 -13.11
CA LYS A 11 -1.25 -10.23 -12.23
C LYS A 11 -1.77 -11.19 -11.18
N ASP A 12 -2.41 -12.23 -11.67
CA ASP A 12 -3.06 -13.25 -10.84
C ASP A 12 -2.14 -13.76 -9.72
N ARG A 13 -0.85 -13.98 -10.01
CA ARG A 13 0.11 -14.51 -9.05
C ARG A 13 0.38 -13.54 -7.88
N GLU A 14 0.60 -12.27 -8.15
CA GLU A 14 0.89 -11.27 -7.12
C GLU A 14 -0.34 -10.99 -6.25
N LEU A 15 -1.52 -10.95 -6.86
CA LEU A 15 -2.79 -10.84 -6.15
C LEU A 15 -3.06 -12.09 -5.32
N ASP A 16 -2.77 -13.28 -5.84
CA ASP A 16 -2.91 -14.53 -5.10
C ASP A 16 -1.99 -14.57 -3.86
N ILE A 17 -0.77 -14.04 -3.94
CA ILE A 17 0.13 -13.90 -2.79
C ILE A 17 -0.51 -12.99 -1.72
N LEU A 18 -1.00 -11.81 -2.12
CA LEU A 18 -1.64 -10.88 -1.19
C LEU A 18 -2.90 -11.47 -0.58
N THR A 19 -3.74 -12.12 -1.40
CA THR A 19 -4.95 -12.80 -0.94
C THR A 19 -4.62 -13.88 0.08
N ASN A 20 -3.58 -14.69 -0.15
CA ASN A 20 -3.13 -15.70 0.80
C ASN A 20 -2.62 -15.11 2.12
N TYR A 21 -1.93 -13.96 2.10
CA TYR A 21 -1.57 -13.26 3.34
C TYR A 21 -2.79 -12.87 4.17
N LEU A 22 -3.85 -12.42 3.51
CA LEU A 22 -5.09 -11.98 4.18
C LEU A 22 -5.88 -13.17 4.74
N ILE A 23 -6.12 -14.21 3.93
CA ILE A 23 -6.86 -15.41 4.33
C ILE A 23 -6.22 -16.11 5.53
N ASN A 24 -4.91 -16.33 5.44
CA ASN A 24 -4.17 -17.08 6.46
C ASN A 24 -3.84 -16.23 7.69
N ASN A 25 -4.30 -14.99 7.74
CA ASN A 25 -3.96 -14.02 8.79
C ASN A 25 -2.44 -13.90 9.02
N ASN A 26 -1.66 -14.05 7.96
CA ASN A 26 -0.20 -14.06 7.95
C ASN A 26 0.38 -12.86 7.19
N THR A 27 -0.29 -11.72 7.30
CA THR A 27 0.19 -10.48 6.70
C THR A 27 1.44 -10.01 7.44
N PRO A 28 2.56 -9.77 6.75
CA PRO A 28 3.77 -9.28 7.39
C PRO A 28 3.57 -7.89 7.99
N ASN A 29 4.32 -7.56 9.05
CA ASN A 29 4.24 -6.23 9.66
C ASN A 29 4.70 -5.13 8.70
N SER A 30 5.61 -5.44 7.78
CA SER A 30 6.00 -4.53 6.71
C SER A 30 5.99 -5.24 5.36
N LEU A 31 5.16 -4.71 4.45
CA LEU A 31 4.97 -5.20 3.09
C LEU A 31 5.29 -4.09 2.09
N ILE A 32 6.12 -4.37 1.09
CA ILE A 32 6.43 -3.43 0.02
C ILE A 32 5.81 -3.93 -1.28
N LEU A 33 4.99 -3.09 -1.89
CA LEU A 33 4.45 -3.31 -3.23
C LEU A 33 5.30 -2.51 -4.23
N ILE A 34 5.95 -3.22 -5.15
CA ILE A 34 6.81 -2.60 -6.17
C ILE A 34 6.17 -2.75 -7.54
N GLY A 35 6.14 -1.67 -8.31
CA GLY A 35 5.68 -1.68 -9.70
C GLY A 35 5.56 -0.28 -10.28
N ASP A 36 5.25 -0.19 -11.58
CA ASP A 36 5.20 1.08 -12.28
C ASP A 36 4.01 1.96 -11.82
N ARG A 37 4.15 3.27 -11.95
CA ARG A 37 3.04 4.20 -11.70
C ARG A 37 1.89 3.92 -12.66
N GLY A 38 0.65 4.07 -12.17
CA GLY A 38 -0.57 3.90 -12.97
C GLY A 38 -1.09 2.47 -13.06
N ILE A 39 -0.42 1.46 -12.49
CA ILE A 39 -0.91 0.08 -12.50
C ILE A 39 -1.87 -0.25 -11.33
N GLY A 40 -2.25 0.73 -10.52
CA GLY A 40 -3.23 0.54 -9.44
C GLY A 40 -2.65 0.06 -8.11
N LEU A 41 -1.32 0.22 -7.87
CA LEU A 41 -0.71 -0.22 -6.58
C LEU A 41 -1.33 0.47 -5.37
N ARG A 42 -1.68 1.76 -5.49
CA ARG A 42 -2.35 2.52 -4.43
C ARG A 42 -3.69 1.88 -4.07
N ASP A 43 -4.48 1.56 -5.08
CA ASP A 43 -5.80 0.98 -4.90
C ASP A 43 -5.70 -0.40 -4.23
N ILE A 44 -4.76 -1.23 -4.66
CA ILE A 44 -4.46 -2.53 -4.04
C ILE A 44 -4.04 -2.35 -2.58
N ALA A 45 -3.11 -1.43 -2.30
CA ALA A 45 -2.64 -1.16 -0.95
C ALA A 45 -3.76 -0.72 -0.01
N MET A 46 -4.62 0.20 -0.48
CA MET A 46 -5.75 0.73 0.28
C MET A 46 -6.83 -0.34 0.50
N SER A 47 -7.13 -1.17 -0.51
CA SER A 47 -8.09 -2.28 -0.38
C SER A 47 -7.59 -3.32 0.61
N MET A 48 -6.30 -3.65 0.56
CA MET A 48 -5.66 -4.56 1.53
C MET A 48 -5.70 -3.99 2.95
N ALA A 49 -5.38 -2.71 3.12
CA ALA A 49 -5.46 -2.03 4.40
C ALA A 49 -6.90 -2.01 4.95
N THR A 50 -7.89 -1.73 4.10
CA THR A 50 -9.31 -1.79 4.45
C THR A 50 -9.72 -3.17 4.95
N TYR A 51 -9.26 -4.24 4.29
CA TYR A 51 -9.51 -5.61 4.74
C TYR A 51 -8.91 -5.87 6.12
N LEU A 52 -7.64 -5.48 6.34
CA LEU A 52 -6.94 -5.73 7.60
C LEU A 52 -7.57 -5.05 8.81
N VAL A 53 -8.14 -3.86 8.63
CA VAL A 53 -8.78 -3.11 9.71
C VAL A 53 -10.25 -3.49 9.93
N ASN A 54 -10.85 -4.27 9.03
CA ASN A 54 -12.25 -4.64 9.10
C ASN A 54 -12.43 -6.12 9.48
N LYS A 55 -12.80 -6.39 10.73
CA LYS A 55 -12.97 -7.76 11.27
C LYS A 55 -14.13 -8.55 10.64
N ASN A 56 -15.06 -7.89 9.97
CA ASN A 56 -16.31 -8.49 9.47
C ASN A 56 -16.30 -8.81 7.97
N MET A 57 -15.12 -8.79 7.32
CA MET A 57 -15.03 -9.12 5.91
C MET A 57 -15.01 -10.64 5.66
N SER A 58 -15.50 -11.03 4.48
CA SER A 58 -15.43 -12.43 4.02
C SER A 58 -14.00 -12.95 4.00
N HIS A 59 -13.83 -14.22 4.35
CA HIS A 59 -12.53 -14.90 4.33
C HIS A 59 -12.38 -15.84 3.12
N ASP A 60 -13.30 -15.79 2.15
CA ASP A 60 -13.15 -16.60 0.94
C ASP A 60 -12.21 -15.92 -0.07
N PHE A 61 -11.45 -16.75 -0.80
CA PHE A 61 -10.37 -16.34 -1.68
C PHE A 61 -10.84 -15.39 -2.79
N GLU A 62 -11.93 -15.74 -3.46
CA GLU A 62 -12.44 -14.96 -4.61
C GLU A 62 -12.99 -13.60 -4.16
N SER A 63 -13.68 -13.54 -3.04
CA SER A 63 -14.19 -12.27 -2.48
C SER A 63 -13.07 -11.33 -2.10
N ILE A 64 -11.97 -11.83 -1.48
CA ILE A 64 -10.81 -11.02 -1.13
C ILE A 64 -10.08 -10.56 -2.38
N LYS A 65 -9.86 -11.45 -3.34
CA LYS A 65 -9.21 -11.11 -4.61
C LYS A 65 -9.99 -10.04 -5.37
N ASN A 66 -11.31 -10.16 -5.41
CA ASN A 66 -12.20 -9.15 -6.00
C ASN A 66 -12.15 -7.82 -5.24
N LEU A 67 -12.06 -7.84 -3.91
CA LEU A 67 -11.90 -6.63 -3.11
C LEU A 67 -10.59 -5.89 -3.45
N LEU A 68 -9.49 -6.60 -3.62
CA LEU A 68 -8.20 -6.00 -4.00
C LEU A 68 -8.25 -5.34 -5.39
N LEU A 69 -9.14 -5.79 -6.27
CA LEU A 69 -9.33 -5.25 -7.62
C LEU A 69 -10.33 -4.08 -7.70
N ASN A 70 -11.28 -3.99 -6.78
CA ASN A 70 -12.46 -3.13 -6.91
C ASN A 70 -12.39 -1.78 -6.19
N ASN A 71 -11.20 -1.33 -5.75
CA ASN A 71 -10.97 0.00 -5.16
C ASN A 71 -11.94 0.34 -4.00
N ASN A 72 -12.28 -0.63 -3.18
CA ASN A 72 -13.15 -0.42 -2.02
C ASN A 72 -12.35 0.16 -0.86
N HIS A 73 -12.28 1.48 -0.77
CA HIS A 73 -11.61 2.17 0.32
C HIS A 73 -12.61 2.55 1.41
N SER A 74 -12.23 2.34 2.64
CA SER A 74 -12.99 2.75 3.81
C SER A 74 -12.19 3.80 4.59
N ASN A 75 -12.87 4.84 5.03
CA ASN A 75 -12.33 5.75 6.03
C ASN A 75 -12.45 5.05 7.38
N SER A 76 -11.32 4.69 7.96
CA SER A 76 -11.25 4.02 9.27
C SER A 76 -10.26 4.75 10.17
N PRO A 77 -10.54 4.93 11.47
CA PRO A 77 -9.58 5.49 12.42
C PRO A 77 -8.36 4.57 12.62
N PHE A 78 -8.42 3.35 12.12
CA PHE A 78 -7.35 2.34 12.18
C PHE A 78 -6.52 2.27 10.89
N LEU A 79 -6.79 3.16 9.93
CA LEU A 79 -6.08 3.25 8.67
C LEU A 79 -5.50 4.66 8.51
N LEU A 80 -4.17 4.72 8.32
CA LEU A 80 -3.43 5.95 8.11
C LEU A 80 -2.81 5.92 6.71
N LEU A 81 -3.06 6.98 5.92
CA LEU A 81 -2.41 7.18 4.63
C LEU A 81 -1.38 8.30 4.73
N ILE A 82 -0.15 7.98 4.39
CA ILE A 82 0.96 8.92 4.25
C ILE A 82 1.23 9.15 2.78
N GLU A 83 1.08 10.37 2.34
CA GLU A 83 1.38 10.80 0.97
C GLU A 83 1.87 12.25 0.94
N LYS A 84 2.32 12.71 -0.22
CA LYS A 84 2.69 14.13 -0.37
C LYS A 84 1.49 15.04 -0.14
N ILE A 85 1.67 16.02 0.72
CA ILE A 85 0.64 16.99 1.08
C ILE A 85 0.43 18.00 -0.06
N TRP A 86 -0.81 18.26 -0.41
CA TRP A 86 -1.18 19.35 -1.30
C TRP A 86 -1.10 20.68 -0.55
N LEU A 87 -0.41 21.64 -1.12
CA LEU A 87 -0.26 23.02 -0.60
C LEU A 87 -1.22 23.93 -1.34
N GLU A 88 -2.29 24.31 -0.69
CA GLU A 88 -3.36 25.16 -1.27
C GLU A 88 -2.83 26.56 -1.67
N ASP A 89 -1.95 27.15 -0.84
CA ASP A 89 -1.33 28.45 -1.08
C ASP A 89 -0.43 28.45 -2.34
N LYS A 90 0.20 27.33 -2.64
CA LYS A 90 1.14 27.17 -3.77
C LYS A 90 0.56 26.39 -4.95
N LYS A 91 -0.66 25.87 -4.83
CA LYS A 91 -1.34 25.04 -5.85
C LYS A 91 -0.43 23.93 -6.40
N ARG A 92 0.30 23.25 -5.50
CA ARG A 92 1.19 22.14 -5.84
C ARG A 92 1.35 21.19 -4.66
N PHE A 93 1.77 19.97 -4.93
CA PHE A 93 2.21 19.07 -3.87
C PHE A 93 3.54 19.49 -3.25
N LYS A 94 3.76 19.15 -1.98
CA LYS A 94 5.11 19.16 -1.39
C LYS A 94 6.05 18.34 -2.26
N ASN A 95 7.32 18.75 -2.33
CA ASN A 95 8.31 18.04 -3.15
C ASN A 95 8.62 16.65 -2.59
N LYS A 96 8.62 16.52 -1.26
CA LYS A 96 8.94 15.31 -0.52
C LYS A 96 8.01 15.15 0.69
N ILE A 97 7.99 13.93 1.22
CA ILE A 97 7.46 13.60 2.55
C ILE A 97 8.65 13.74 3.52
N TYR A 98 8.54 14.66 4.45
CA TYR A 98 9.60 14.96 5.40
C TYR A 98 9.37 14.22 6.73
N ARG A 99 10.37 14.28 7.60
CA ARG A 99 10.30 13.67 8.94
C ARG A 99 9.09 14.16 9.75
N GLU A 100 8.77 15.45 9.63
CA GLU A 100 7.66 16.07 10.34
C GLU A 100 6.31 15.48 9.92
N ASP A 101 6.18 15.04 8.67
CA ASP A 101 4.98 14.42 8.13
C ASP A 101 4.78 12.98 8.65
N LEU A 102 5.78 12.41 9.33
CA LEU A 102 5.78 11.05 9.88
C LEU A 102 5.63 11.00 11.42
N THR A 103 5.68 12.14 12.09
CA THR A 103 5.73 12.20 13.58
C THR A 103 4.52 11.54 14.22
N TYR A 104 3.35 11.68 13.63
CA TYR A 104 2.11 11.13 14.18
C TYR A 104 1.91 9.62 13.95
N ILE A 105 2.80 8.95 13.19
CA ILE A 105 2.72 7.49 13.00
C ILE A 105 2.90 6.77 14.34
N ASN A 106 3.81 7.22 15.20
CA ASN A 106 4.04 6.62 16.50
C ASN A 106 2.80 6.75 17.39
N ASP A 107 2.18 7.93 17.43
CA ASP A 107 0.97 8.17 18.19
C ASP A 107 -0.19 7.32 17.68
N PHE A 108 -0.31 7.22 16.35
CA PHE A 108 -1.31 6.37 15.69
C PHE A 108 -1.19 4.91 16.12
N PHE A 109 0.02 4.35 16.15
CA PHE A 109 0.23 2.96 16.57
C PHE A 109 0.24 2.76 18.09
N SER A 110 0.55 3.80 18.88
CA SER A 110 0.60 3.72 20.35
C SER A 110 -0.78 3.84 21.02
N THR A 111 -1.78 4.29 20.27
CA THR A 111 -3.15 4.41 20.80
C THR A 111 -3.65 3.03 21.20
N LYS A 112 -3.89 2.84 22.51
CA LYS A 112 -4.43 1.59 23.05
C LYS A 112 -5.84 1.36 22.54
N ASP A 113 -6.12 0.15 22.11
CA ASP A 113 -7.45 -0.31 21.76
C ASP A 113 -7.79 -1.50 22.64
N GLU A 114 -8.96 -1.50 23.26
CA GLU A 114 -9.44 -2.58 24.14
C GLU A 114 -9.72 -3.88 23.36
N HIS A 115 -9.76 -3.81 22.03
CA HIS A 115 -10.23 -4.91 21.17
C HIS A 115 -9.13 -5.56 20.32
N ASP A 116 -7.85 -5.31 20.60
CA ASP A 116 -6.74 -5.88 19.82
C ASP A 116 -6.88 -5.63 18.29
N GLN A 117 -7.24 -4.38 17.94
CA GLN A 117 -7.52 -3.96 16.57
C GLN A 117 -6.24 -3.79 15.77
N LYS A 118 -6.18 -4.35 14.57
CA LYS A 118 -5.09 -4.08 13.63
C LYS A 118 -5.11 -2.62 13.19
N ARG A 119 -3.94 -2.00 13.14
CA ARG A 119 -3.72 -0.66 12.61
C ARG A 119 -2.82 -0.75 11.38
N VAL A 120 -3.19 -0.06 10.32
CA VAL A 120 -2.47 -0.12 9.05
C VAL A 120 -2.04 1.28 8.64
N CYS A 121 -0.75 1.45 8.34
CA CYS A 121 -0.21 2.65 7.72
C CYS A 121 0.17 2.34 6.27
N VAL A 122 -0.45 3.04 5.33
CA VAL A 122 -0.11 2.99 3.90
C VAL A 122 0.78 4.17 3.57
N ILE A 123 1.91 3.93 2.89
CA ILE A 123 2.87 4.97 2.47
C ILE A 123 2.91 5.02 0.94
N ASP A 124 2.41 6.09 0.37
CA ASP A 124 2.38 6.34 -1.08
C ASP A 124 3.14 7.62 -1.44
N SER A 125 4.41 7.53 -1.77
CA SER A 125 5.27 6.36 -1.92
C SER A 125 6.60 6.56 -1.16
N ILE A 126 7.34 5.48 -0.97
CA ILE A 126 8.69 5.56 -0.38
C ILE A 126 9.65 6.41 -1.22
N ASP A 127 9.43 6.49 -2.53
CA ASP A 127 10.22 7.31 -3.46
C ASP A 127 10.13 8.81 -3.18
N ASP A 128 9.06 9.19 -2.52
CA ASP A 128 8.75 10.58 -2.19
C ASP A 128 9.28 11.00 -0.80
N LEU A 129 9.86 10.07 -0.03
CA LEU A 129 10.50 10.39 1.25
C LEU A 129 11.77 11.23 1.06
N SER A 130 11.99 12.15 1.97
CA SER A 130 13.32 12.77 2.18
C SER A 130 14.26 11.78 2.85
N ASN A 131 15.56 12.03 2.84
CA ASN A 131 16.53 11.16 3.53
C ASN A 131 16.22 11.04 5.04
N ASP A 132 15.87 12.15 5.68
CA ASP A 132 15.51 12.18 7.10
C ASP A 132 14.18 11.48 7.36
N GLY A 133 13.21 11.63 6.45
CA GLY A 133 11.94 10.89 6.48
C GLY A 133 12.16 9.38 6.38
N ALA A 134 13.00 8.95 5.46
CA ALA A 134 13.34 7.54 5.29
C ALA A 134 14.02 6.95 6.54
N ASN A 135 14.96 7.68 7.15
CA ASN A 135 15.62 7.27 8.40
C ASN A 135 14.65 7.25 9.59
N SER A 136 13.68 8.15 9.63
CA SER A 136 12.62 8.15 10.63
C SER A 136 11.71 6.92 10.49
N LEU A 137 11.29 6.63 9.25
CA LEU A 137 10.46 5.46 8.95
C LEU A 137 11.16 4.15 9.32
N LEU A 138 12.47 4.04 9.06
CA LEU A 138 13.26 2.87 9.43
C LEU A 138 13.12 2.52 10.91
N LYS A 139 13.27 3.51 11.79
CA LYS A 139 13.16 3.31 13.24
C LYS A 139 11.79 2.76 13.65
N ILE A 140 10.74 3.25 12.98
CA ILE A 140 9.36 2.83 13.28
C ILE A 140 9.10 1.39 12.78
N ILE A 141 9.69 1.00 11.65
CA ILE A 141 9.57 -0.37 11.10
C ILE A 141 10.43 -1.38 11.88
N GLU A 142 11.54 -0.94 12.48
CA GLU A 142 12.44 -1.81 13.27
C GLU A 142 11.80 -2.30 14.57
N GLU A 143 10.99 -1.45 15.21
CA GLU A 143 10.32 -1.76 16.47
C GLU A 143 8.79 -1.59 16.31
N PRO A 144 8.14 -2.45 15.52
CA PRO A 144 6.71 -2.32 15.27
C PRO A 144 5.92 -2.63 16.53
N ASN A 145 4.92 -1.82 16.83
CA ASN A 145 3.93 -2.15 17.86
C ASN A 145 3.16 -3.42 17.47
N GLN A 146 2.63 -4.13 18.46
CA GLN A 146 1.74 -5.26 18.22
C GLN A 146 0.56 -4.82 17.33
N ASN A 147 0.16 -5.67 16.37
CA ASN A 147 -0.94 -5.40 15.43
C ASN A 147 -0.73 -4.20 14.49
N SER A 148 0.50 -3.68 14.38
CA SER A 148 0.83 -2.67 13.39
C SER A 148 1.27 -3.28 12.07
N HIS A 149 0.72 -2.79 10.96
CA HIS A 149 1.08 -3.19 9.61
C HIS A 149 1.44 -1.96 8.78
N PHE A 150 2.52 -2.08 8.02
CA PHE A 150 2.92 -1.10 7.02
C PHE A 150 2.73 -1.68 5.62
N ILE A 151 2.04 -0.96 4.74
CA ILE A 151 1.96 -1.26 3.31
C ILE A 151 2.63 -0.11 2.59
N ILE A 152 3.78 -0.37 2.00
CA ILE A 152 4.65 0.64 1.40
C ILE A 152 4.64 0.48 -0.10
N ILE A 153 4.38 1.55 -0.84
CA ILE A 153 4.42 1.55 -2.29
C ILE A 153 5.77 2.08 -2.75
N ASN A 154 6.38 1.37 -3.71
CA ASN A 154 7.62 1.79 -4.36
C ASN A 154 7.45 1.73 -5.87
N TYR A 155 7.46 2.89 -6.51
CA TYR A 155 7.35 2.99 -7.98
C TYR A 155 8.71 2.92 -8.67
N ASN A 156 9.80 3.24 -7.96
CA ASN A 156 11.15 3.21 -8.51
C ASN A 156 12.01 2.18 -7.77
N GLN A 157 12.15 0.99 -8.36
CA GLN A 157 12.91 -0.12 -7.76
C GLN A 157 14.34 0.24 -7.35
N LYS A 158 14.95 1.25 -7.98
CA LYS A 158 16.32 1.68 -7.70
C LYS A 158 16.44 2.53 -6.43
N SER A 159 15.36 3.13 -5.97
CA SER A 159 15.34 4.01 -4.78
C SER A 159 15.12 3.28 -3.47
N LEU A 160 14.86 1.97 -3.53
CA LEU A 160 14.55 1.19 -2.32
C LEU A 160 15.78 1.05 -1.42
N ILE A 161 15.70 1.66 -0.24
CA ILE A 161 16.77 1.67 0.75
C ILE A 161 17.01 0.23 1.25
N PRO A 162 18.26 -0.28 1.21
CA PRO A 162 18.57 -1.68 1.56
C PRO A 162 18.08 -2.08 2.96
N THR A 163 18.14 -1.17 3.92
CA THR A 163 17.71 -1.39 5.30
C THR A 163 16.19 -1.58 5.45
N ILE A 164 15.39 -0.84 4.70
CA ILE A 164 13.92 -1.06 4.64
C ILE A 164 13.64 -2.40 3.95
N ARG A 165 14.36 -2.68 2.88
CA ARG A 165 14.23 -3.93 2.13
C ARG A 165 14.47 -5.18 2.98
N SER A 166 15.45 -5.15 3.87
CA SER A 166 15.82 -6.31 4.71
C SER A 166 14.76 -6.64 5.78
N ARG A 167 13.87 -5.69 6.10
CA ARG A 167 12.84 -5.81 7.15
C ARG A 167 11.43 -5.96 6.61
N SER A 168 11.29 -6.04 5.29
CA SER A 168 9.99 -6.06 4.63
C SER A 168 9.86 -7.24 3.69
N GLN A 169 8.65 -7.79 3.60
CA GLN A 169 8.31 -8.69 2.50
C GLN A 169 8.04 -7.86 1.25
N ILE A 170 8.39 -8.40 0.09
CA ILE A 170 8.30 -7.67 -1.17
C ILE A 170 7.45 -8.44 -2.16
N VAL A 171 6.41 -7.78 -2.67
CA VAL A 171 5.62 -8.25 -3.81
C VAL A 171 5.87 -7.33 -5.00
N ARG A 172 6.36 -7.91 -6.10
CA ARG A 172 6.70 -7.16 -7.32
C ARG A 172 5.65 -7.38 -8.38
N PHE A 173 4.98 -6.29 -8.73
CA PHE A 173 4.05 -6.24 -9.84
C PHE A 173 4.80 -5.87 -11.12
N LYS A 174 4.74 -6.73 -12.12
CA LYS A 174 5.33 -6.45 -13.43
C LYS A 174 4.37 -5.57 -14.23
N SER A 175 4.88 -4.61 -14.98
CA SER A 175 4.10 -3.88 -15.97
C SER A 175 3.53 -4.85 -17.01
N ALA A 176 2.29 -4.68 -17.42
CA ALA A 176 1.78 -5.34 -18.61
C ALA A 176 2.66 -4.89 -19.81
N ASN A 177 3.09 -5.83 -20.64
CA ASN A 177 3.89 -5.51 -21.83
C ASN A 177 3.17 -4.42 -22.65
N LYS A 178 3.91 -3.41 -23.12
CA LYS A 178 3.36 -2.35 -23.98
C LYS A 178 2.61 -2.90 -25.20
N ASP A 179 3.02 -4.06 -25.69
CA ASP A 179 2.38 -4.75 -26.81
C ASP A 179 0.93 -5.18 -26.53
N TYR A 180 0.60 -5.44 -25.26
CA TYR A 180 -0.77 -5.77 -24.84
C TYR A 180 -1.68 -4.55 -24.83
N PHE A 181 -1.14 -3.39 -24.52
CA PHE A 181 -1.87 -2.12 -24.52
C PHE A 181 -2.33 -1.73 -25.93
N PHE A 182 -1.44 -1.88 -26.91
CA PHE A 182 -1.75 -1.60 -28.33
C PHE A 182 -2.70 -2.62 -28.95
N SER A 183 -2.64 -3.89 -28.56
CA SER A 183 -3.53 -4.93 -29.07
C SER A 183 -4.97 -4.85 -28.54
N SER A 184 -5.18 -4.22 -27.38
CA SER A 184 -6.53 -4.00 -26.81
C SER A 184 -7.22 -2.75 -27.37
N ILE A 185 -6.45 -1.74 -27.81
CA ILE A 185 -6.98 -0.50 -28.40
C ILE A 185 -7.31 -0.67 -29.89
N SER A 186 -6.68 -1.63 -30.59
CA SER A 186 -6.90 -1.87 -32.03
C SER A 186 -8.06 -2.84 -32.35
N LYS A 187 -8.93 -3.14 -31.38
CA LYS A 187 -10.08 -4.05 -31.56
C LYS A 187 -11.44 -3.35 -31.48
N ASP A 188 -11.48 -2.02 -31.56
CA ASP A 188 -12.70 -1.23 -31.73
C ASP A 188 -12.77 -0.61 -33.12
#